data_0bf05f5dd63877bb56b496172535af16
#
_entry.id   0bf05f5dd63877bb56b496172535af16
#
_cell.length_a   1.000
_cell.length_b   1.000
_cell.length_c   1.000
_cell.angle_alpha   90.00
_cell.angle_beta   90.00
_cell.angle_gamma   90.00
#
_symmetry.space_group_name_H-M   'P 1'
#
loop_
_entity.id
_entity.type
_entity.pdbx_description
1 polymer ?
#
loop_
_entity_poly.entity_id
_entity_poly.type
_entity_poly.pdbx_seq_one_letter_code
_entity_poly.pdbx_strand_id
1 'polypeptide(L)'
;MNLFERCKGKNLTSNLQWLEEPPEWNFAQDRLEVTPTGKTDFFRSSDSPAKDNACFLFTTLEGNFTAQVYATTELVAFGDAAAITIYSSPVLWAKLCIERSPVGEVSIVSVVTNPWSDDANNELLQKPESYLRITRKGQVLGMHYSLDGMHW
;
A
#
# COMPACT_ATOMS: atom_id res chain seq x y z
N MET A 1 -0.78 -11.02 14.93
CA MET A 1 0.69 -10.80 14.94
C MET A 1 0.94 -9.39 14.42
N ASN A 2 1.66 -8.56 15.17
CA ASN A 2 2.10 -7.25 14.69
C ASN A 2 3.49 -7.41 14.05
N LEU A 3 3.59 -7.13 12.75
CA LEU A 3 4.84 -7.26 12.00
C LEU A 3 5.90 -6.22 12.42
N PHE A 4 5.48 -5.11 13.00
CA PHE A 4 6.35 -4.00 13.40
C PHE A 4 6.86 -4.07 14.84
N GLU A 5 6.30 -4.95 15.68
CA GLU A 5 6.53 -5.01 17.13
C GLU A 5 8.01 -5.06 17.55
N ARG A 6 8.87 -5.64 16.69
CA ARG A 6 10.32 -5.79 16.96
C ARG A 6 11.20 -4.93 16.09
N CYS A 7 10.61 -4.11 15.22
CA CYS A 7 11.36 -3.20 14.38
C CYS A 7 11.73 -1.94 15.17
N LYS A 8 12.95 -1.42 14.98
CA LYS A 8 13.42 -0.21 15.65
C LYS A 8 14.48 0.51 14.83
N GLY A 9 14.30 1.81 14.63
CA GLY A 9 15.20 2.59 13.79
C GLY A 9 15.18 2.03 12.37
N LYS A 10 16.34 1.71 11.82
CA LYS A 10 16.51 1.03 10.53
C LYS A 10 16.71 -0.49 10.65
N ASN A 11 16.39 -1.08 11.80
CA ASN A 11 16.49 -2.52 11.99
C ASN A 11 15.16 -3.20 11.71
N LEU A 12 15.11 -3.98 10.64
CA LEU A 12 14.00 -4.84 10.28
C LEU A 12 14.10 -6.20 10.99
N THR A 13 12.94 -6.82 11.25
CA THR A 13 12.90 -8.23 11.61
C THR A 13 13.26 -9.09 10.40
N SER A 14 13.75 -10.30 10.62
CA SER A 14 14.26 -11.20 9.57
C SER A 14 13.25 -11.57 8.48
N ASN A 15 11.96 -11.35 8.72
CA ASN A 15 10.87 -11.63 7.78
C ASN A 15 10.37 -10.40 7.01
N LEU A 16 10.94 -9.21 7.27
CA LEU A 16 10.64 -7.98 6.54
C LEU A 16 11.80 -7.60 5.64
N GLN A 17 11.51 -7.21 4.40
CA GLN A 17 12.50 -6.84 3.40
C GLN A 17 11.98 -5.68 2.55
N TRP A 18 12.90 -4.84 2.07
CA TRP A 18 12.59 -3.85 1.06
C TRP A 18 12.79 -4.43 -0.35
N LEU A 19 11.79 -4.20 -1.20
CA LEU A 19 11.95 -4.14 -2.64
C LEU A 19 11.98 -2.65 -2.97
N GLU A 20 12.93 -2.02 -3.44
CA GLU A 20 13.06 -0.56 -3.57
C GLU A 20 13.02 0.15 -2.21
N GLU A 21 14.14 0.14 -1.52
CA GLU A 21 14.28 0.82 -0.24
C GLU A 21 14.21 2.35 -0.40
N PRO A 22 13.36 3.05 0.35
CA PRO A 22 13.28 4.52 0.29
C PRO A 22 14.53 5.16 0.90
N PRO A 23 14.88 6.39 0.49
CA PRO A 23 16.07 7.10 1.01
C PRO A 23 15.98 7.38 2.51
N GLU A 24 14.78 7.65 3.01
CA GLU A 24 14.52 7.94 4.41
C GLU A 24 13.36 7.11 4.94
N TRP A 25 13.64 6.37 6.00
CA TRP A 25 12.64 5.63 6.74
C TRP A 25 13.11 5.32 8.16
N ASN A 26 12.17 5.14 9.07
CA ASN A 26 12.48 4.84 10.47
C ASN A 26 11.31 4.14 11.16
N PHE A 27 11.60 3.19 12.03
CA PHE A 27 10.63 2.64 12.96
C PHE A 27 10.73 3.34 14.32
N ALA A 28 9.64 3.99 14.72
CA ALA A 28 9.49 4.62 16.01
C ALA A 28 8.11 4.31 16.61
N GLN A 29 8.05 3.84 17.84
CA GLN A 29 6.79 3.59 18.59
C GLN A 29 5.80 2.70 17.79
N ASP A 30 6.27 1.58 17.27
CA ASP A 30 5.49 0.63 16.45
C ASP A 30 4.91 1.21 15.14
N ARG A 31 5.46 2.33 14.70
CA ARG A 31 5.10 3.02 13.47
C ARG A 31 6.28 3.06 12.52
N LEU A 32 6.02 2.79 11.26
CA LEU A 32 6.96 3.02 10.16
C LEU A 32 6.71 4.40 9.58
N GLU A 33 7.73 5.24 9.57
CA GLU A 33 7.78 6.53 8.90
C GLU A 33 8.63 6.39 7.63
N VAL A 34 8.13 6.88 6.49
CA VAL A 34 8.77 6.74 5.19
C VAL A 34 8.68 8.05 4.41
N THR A 35 9.80 8.50 3.86
CA THR A 35 9.85 9.55 2.85
C THR A 35 10.26 8.91 1.52
N PRO A 36 9.30 8.67 0.60
CA PRO A 36 9.59 8.01 -0.67
C PRO A 36 10.33 8.94 -1.63
N THR A 37 10.99 8.35 -2.62
CA THR A 37 11.51 9.09 -3.78
C THR A 37 10.35 9.53 -4.67
N GLY A 38 10.35 10.75 -5.14
CA GLY A 38 9.36 11.25 -6.08
C GLY A 38 9.43 10.55 -7.44
N LYS A 39 8.32 10.57 -8.19
CA LYS A 39 8.16 9.95 -9.52
C LYS A 39 8.28 8.41 -9.51
N THR A 40 7.85 7.80 -8.41
CA THR A 40 7.80 6.34 -8.25
C THR A 40 6.35 5.89 -8.15
N ASP A 41 6.04 4.68 -8.64
CA ASP A 41 4.67 4.15 -8.60
C ASP A 41 4.67 2.62 -8.84
N PHE A 42 3.54 1.99 -8.55
CA PHE A 42 3.14 0.69 -9.08
C PHE A 42 1.88 0.88 -9.93
N PHE A 43 2.07 0.93 -11.25
CA PHE A 43 0.97 1.04 -12.22
C PHE A 43 1.41 0.53 -13.60
N ARG A 44 0.54 -0.20 -14.27
CA ARG A 44 0.81 -0.77 -15.60
C ARG A 44 -0.30 -0.39 -16.58
N SER A 45 0.01 0.50 -17.52
CA SER A 45 -0.84 0.85 -18.64
C SER A 45 -0.41 0.13 -19.90
N SER A 46 -1.33 -0.13 -20.81
CA SER A 46 -1.05 -0.75 -22.11
C SER A 46 -0.29 0.18 -23.08
N ASP A 47 -0.36 1.48 -22.85
CA ASP A 47 0.12 2.54 -23.75
C ASP A 47 1.31 3.33 -23.21
N SER A 48 1.85 2.93 -22.06
CA SER A 48 3.02 3.56 -21.46
C SER A 48 3.92 2.54 -20.74
N PRO A 49 5.21 2.85 -20.53
CA PRO A 49 6.08 1.98 -19.75
C PRO A 49 5.52 1.71 -18.35
N ALA A 50 5.63 0.46 -17.91
CA ALA A 50 5.23 0.07 -16.58
C ALA A 50 5.98 0.88 -15.53
N LYS A 51 5.27 1.31 -14.49
CA LYS A 51 5.83 1.85 -13.27
C LYS A 51 5.80 0.76 -12.21
N ASP A 52 6.96 0.36 -11.72
CA ASP A 52 7.16 -0.73 -10.77
C ASP A 52 8.31 -0.43 -9.80
N ASN A 53 8.52 0.85 -9.53
CA ASN A 53 9.66 1.40 -8.78
C ASN A 53 9.28 2.13 -7.48
N ALA A 54 8.06 1.95 -6.97
CA ALA A 54 7.68 2.49 -5.67
C ALA A 54 8.37 1.71 -4.54
N CYS A 55 8.68 2.39 -3.44
CA CYS A 55 9.21 1.73 -2.25
C CYS A 55 8.20 0.73 -1.70
N PHE A 56 8.67 -0.48 -1.36
CA PHE A 56 7.81 -1.57 -0.96
C PHE A 56 8.44 -2.42 0.14
N LEU A 57 7.95 -2.24 1.38
CA LEU A 57 8.30 -3.12 2.49
C LEU A 57 7.39 -4.34 2.49
N PHE A 58 7.95 -5.53 2.45
CA PHE A 58 7.14 -6.74 2.32
C PHE A 58 7.59 -7.88 3.24
N THR A 59 6.67 -8.82 3.44
CA THR A 59 6.91 -10.15 3.97
C THR A 59 6.19 -11.17 3.10
N THR A 60 6.69 -12.39 3.03
CA THR A 60 6.05 -13.49 2.31
C THR A 60 5.04 -14.18 3.22
N LEU A 61 3.81 -14.37 2.72
CA LEU A 61 2.74 -15.08 3.41
C LEU A 61 2.20 -16.21 2.53
N GLU A 62 1.87 -17.32 3.16
CA GLU A 62 1.26 -18.47 2.51
C GLU A 62 -0.16 -18.73 3.04
N GLY A 63 -0.99 -19.41 2.21
CA GLY A 63 -2.32 -19.82 2.61
C GLY A 63 -3.32 -18.67 2.80
N ASN A 64 -4.24 -18.82 3.74
CA ASN A 64 -5.25 -17.82 4.07
C ASN A 64 -4.68 -16.84 5.10
N PHE A 65 -4.92 -15.55 4.89
CA PHE A 65 -4.50 -14.52 5.83
C PHE A 65 -5.39 -13.27 5.75
N THR A 66 -5.30 -12.45 6.77
CA THR A 66 -5.76 -11.06 6.77
C THR A 66 -4.61 -10.19 7.21
N ALA A 67 -4.26 -9.21 6.38
CA ALA A 67 -3.29 -8.18 6.68
C ALA A 67 -4.00 -6.83 6.75
N GLN A 68 -3.65 -6.00 7.74
CA GLN A 68 -4.19 -4.65 7.85
C GLN A 68 -3.13 -3.68 8.35
N VAL A 69 -3.31 -2.42 7.99
CA VAL A 69 -2.49 -1.30 8.42
C VAL A 69 -3.38 -0.07 8.65
N TYR A 70 -3.06 0.74 9.63
CA TYR A 70 -3.52 2.11 9.69
C TYR A 70 -2.48 2.98 9.02
N ALA A 71 -2.88 3.72 8.01
CA ALA A 71 -2.02 4.60 7.25
C ALA A 71 -2.45 6.06 7.43
N THR A 72 -1.48 6.93 7.62
CA THR A 72 -1.60 8.39 7.54
C THR A 72 -0.55 8.88 6.56
N THR A 73 -0.86 9.89 5.77
CA THR A 73 0.06 10.36 4.74
C THR A 73 -0.14 11.84 4.44
N GLU A 74 0.92 12.47 3.93
CA GLU A 74 0.87 13.80 3.33
C GLU A 74 0.90 13.63 1.81
N LEU A 75 -0.20 13.94 1.14
CA LEU A 75 -0.34 13.80 -0.31
C LEU A 75 -0.26 15.18 -0.95
N VAL A 76 0.83 15.46 -1.64
CA VAL A 76 1.14 16.79 -2.22
C VAL A 76 0.81 16.83 -3.71
N ALA A 77 1.17 15.80 -4.46
CA ALA A 77 1.01 15.72 -5.89
C ALA A 77 -0.02 14.65 -6.32
N PHE A 78 -0.49 14.78 -7.55
CA PHE A 78 -1.31 13.73 -8.17
C PHE A 78 -0.57 12.39 -8.18
N GLY A 79 -1.25 11.34 -7.77
CA GLY A 79 -0.74 9.99 -7.70
C GLY A 79 0.09 9.68 -6.46
N ASP A 80 0.31 10.66 -5.56
CA ASP A 80 0.88 10.35 -4.25
C ASP A 80 -0.09 9.42 -3.51
N ALA A 81 0.45 8.32 -2.96
CA ALA A 81 -0.35 7.29 -2.31
C ALA A 81 0.36 6.59 -1.16
N ALA A 82 -0.42 6.11 -0.19
CA ALA A 82 0.01 5.13 0.79
C ALA A 82 -0.84 3.87 0.67
N ALA A 83 -0.21 2.70 0.48
CA ALA A 83 -0.90 1.47 0.08
C ALA A 83 -0.57 0.26 0.95
N ILE A 84 -1.57 -0.63 1.08
CA ILE A 84 -1.34 -2.05 1.37
C ILE A 84 -1.47 -2.83 0.07
N THR A 85 -0.52 -3.73 -0.19
CA THR A 85 -0.42 -4.43 -1.47
C THR A 85 -0.24 -5.92 -1.27
N ILE A 86 -0.92 -6.73 -2.08
CA ILE A 86 -0.60 -8.14 -2.30
C ILE A 86 0.09 -8.27 -3.65
N TYR A 87 1.27 -8.86 -3.65
CA TYR A 87 2.13 -8.93 -4.81
C TYR A 87 2.53 -10.38 -5.10
N SER A 88 2.25 -10.86 -6.29
CA SER A 88 2.62 -12.20 -6.74
C SER A 88 3.73 -12.17 -7.79
N SER A 89 3.66 -11.19 -8.70
CA SER A 89 4.66 -10.98 -9.76
C SER A 89 4.54 -9.56 -10.31
N PRO A 90 5.49 -9.09 -11.15
CA PRO A 90 5.41 -7.77 -11.78
C PRO A 90 4.13 -7.51 -12.59
N VAL A 91 3.43 -8.56 -13.00
CA VAL A 91 2.21 -8.47 -13.81
C VAL A 91 0.95 -8.96 -13.08
N LEU A 92 1.07 -9.36 -11.82
CA LEU A 92 -0.05 -9.88 -11.02
C LEU A 92 0.05 -9.38 -9.58
N TRP A 93 -0.71 -8.37 -9.25
CA TRP A 93 -0.78 -7.77 -7.92
C TRP A 93 -2.07 -6.97 -7.73
N ALA A 94 -2.39 -6.64 -6.49
CA ALA A 94 -3.48 -5.74 -6.15
C ALA A 94 -3.07 -4.82 -5.00
N LYS A 95 -3.48 -3.56 -5.03
CA LYS A 95 -3.27 -2.59 -3.95
C LYS A 95 -4.58 -1.91 -3.56
N LEU A 96 -4.68 -1.58 -2.28
CA LEU A 96 -5.67 -0.67 -1.74
C LEU A 96 -4.93 0.50 -1.12
N CYS A 97 -5.25 1.72 -1.49
CA CYS A 97 -4.49 2.89 -1.08
C CYS A 97 -5.37 4.09 -0.72
N ILE A 98 -4.75 5.01 0.01
CA ILE A 98 -5.17 6.40 0.13
C ILE A 98 -4.41 7.13 -0.97
N GLU A 99 -5.08 7.80 -1.90
CA GLU A 99 -4.45 8.41 -3.06
C GLU A 99 -5.03 9.79 -3.36
N ARG A 100 -4.18 10.69 -3.88
CA ARG A 100 -4.56 12.01 -4.34
C ARG A 100 -4.88 12.00 -5.83
N SER A 101 -6.11 12.35 -6.17
CA SER A 101 -6.60 12.45 -7.54
C SER A 101 -6.03 13.65 -8.31
N PRO A 102 -6.15 13.67 -9.66
CA PRO A 102 -5.74 14.82 -10.48
C PRO A 102 -6.41 16.14 -10.10
N VAL A 103 -7.64 16.08 -9.56
CA VAL A 103 -8.40 17.26 -9.14
C VAL A 103 -8.14 17.66 -7.69
N GLY A 104 -7.23 16.97 -7.02
CA GLY A 104 -6.79 17.28 -5.67
C GLY A 104 -7.60 16.66 -4.55
N GLU A 105 -8.60 15.84 -4.87
CA GLU A 105 -9.34 15.06 -3.88
C GLU A 105 -8.53 13.89 -3.38
N VAL A 106 -8.75 13.51 -2.13
CA VAL A 106 -8.15 12.32 -1.53
C VAL A 106 -9.21 11.24 -1.39
N SER A 107 -8.92 10.05 -1.88
CA SER A 107 -9.87 8.94 -1.85
C SER A 107 -9.20 7.60 -1.52
N ILE A 108 -10.03 6.64 -1.15
CA ILE A 108 -9.65 5.23 -1.17
C ILE A 108 -9.68 4.78 -2.62
N VAL A 109 -8.56 4.23 -3.09
CA VAL A 109 -8.43 3.70 -4.45
C VAL A 109 -8.04 2.22 -4.37
N SER A 110 -8.71 1.39 -5.15
CA SER A 110 -8.34 -0.01 -5.33
C SER A 110 -7.79 -0.21 -6.74
N VAL A 111 -6.70 -0.95 -6.85
CA VAL A 111 -6.08 -1.28 -8.14
C VAL A 111 -5.86 -2.79 -8.21
N VAL A 112 -6.26 -3.40 -9.33
CA VAL A 112 -5.96 -4.80 -9.64
C VAL A 112 -5.18 -4.84 -10.95
N THR A 113 -4.06 -5.54 -10.95
CA THR A 113 -3.19 -5.68 -12.14
C THR A 113 -3.11 -7.12 -12.59
N ASN A 114 -3.49 -7.38 -13.87
CA ASN A 114 -3.37 -8.68 -14.54
C ASN A 114 -3.57 -8.57 -16.06
N PRO A 115 -2.59 -8.39 -16.92
CA PRO A 115 -1.28 -7.76 -16.66
C PRO A 115 -1.34 -6.23 -16.61
N TRP A 116 -2.49 -5.63 -16.92
CA TRP A 116 -2.74 -4.19 -16.91
C TRP A 116 -3.49 -3.80 -15.65
N SER A 117 -3.23 -2.60 -15.17
CA SER A 117 -3.90 -2.06 -13.99
C SER A 117 -5.29 -1.56 -14.34
N ASP A 118 -6.24 -1.94 -13.51
CA ASP A 118 -7.61 -1.44 -13.48
C ASP A 118 -7.84 -0.82 -12.10
N ASP A 119 -8.14 0.46 -12.06
CA ASP A 119 -8.30 1.24 -10.84
C ASP A 119 -9.73 1.72 -10.65
N ALA A 120 -10.15 1.80 -9.39
CA ALA A 120 -11.44 2.32 -9.01
C ALA A 120 -11.32 3.26 -7.81
N ASN A 121 -11.88 4.46 -7.97
CA ASN A 121 -12.09 5.38 -6.85
C ASN A 121 -13.28 4.89 -6.03
N ASN A 122 -13.08 4.83 -4.72
CA ASN A 122 -14.11 4.41 -3.77
C ASN A 122 -14.57 5.62 -2.92
N GLU A 123 -14.29 5.63 -1.62
CA GLU A 123 -14.72 6.68 -0.69
C GLU A 123 -13.82 7.92 -0.78
N LEU A 124 -14.45 9.10 -0.81
CA LEU A 124 -13.75 10.38 -0.60
C LEU A 124 -13.43 10.56 0.88
N LEU A 125 -12.18 10.87 1.17
CA LEU A 125 -11.68 11.03 2.52
C LEU A 125 -11.63 12.52 2.93
N GLN A 126 -12.10 12.82 4.14
CA GLN A 126 -11.97 14.15 4.75
C GLN A 126 -10.55 14.42 5.25
N LYS A 127 -9.81 13.35 5.56
CA LYS A 127 -8.40 13.38 5.98
C LYS A 127 -7.64 12.28 5.27
N PRO A 128 -6.34 12.47 4.98
CA PRO A 128 -5.52 11.46 4.30
C PRO A 128 -5.09 10.35 5.28
N GLU A 129 -6.06 9.69 5.89
CA GLU A 129 -5.85 8.61 6.85
C GLU A 129 -6.97 7.55 6.76
N SER A 130 -6.63 6.29 6.88
CA SER A 130 -7.61 5.18 6.92
C SER A 130 -6.96 3.89 7.41
N TYR A 131 -7.77 2.98 7.91
CA TYR A 131 -7.41 1.58 8.02
C TYR A 131 -7.62 0.89 6.69
N LEU A 132 -6.61 0.18 6.22
CA LEU A 132 -6.62 -0.59 4.98
C LEU A 132 -6.45 -2.07 5.30
N ARG A 133 -7.20 -2.95 4.64
CA ARG A 133 -7.17 -4.39 4.88
C ARG A 133 -7.24 -5.17 3.58
N ILE A 134 -6.38 -6.20 3.46
CA ILE A 134 -6.48 -7.22 2.43
C ILE A 134 -6.64 -8.58 3.11
N THR A 135 -7.63 -9.36 2.66
CA THR A 135 -7.87 -10.72 3.11
C THR A 135 -7.77 -11.67 1.92
N ARG A 136 -6.99 -12.74 2.06
CA ARG A 136 -6.95 -13.87 1.13
C ARG A 136 -7.64 -15.08 1.74
N LYS A 137 -8.57 -15.66 0.96
CA LYS A 137 -9.20 -16.95 1.28
C LYS A 137 -9.22 -17.83 0.03
N GLY A 138 -8.33 -18.82 -0.02
CA GLY A 138 -8.11 -19.64 -1.21
C GLY A 138 -7.61 -18.77 -2.39
N GLN A 139 -8.40 -18.70 -3.44
CA GLN A 139 -8.14 -17.90 -4.65
C GLN A 139 -8.85 -16.54 -4.65
N VAL A 140 -9.56 -16.22 -3.57
CA VAL A 140 -10.34 -14.99 -3.47
C VAL A 140 -9.56 -13.96 -2.63
N LEU A 141 -9.53 -12.71 -3.12
CA LEU A 141 -9.04 -11.55 -2.40
C LEU A 141 -10.22 -10.63 -2.07
N GLY A 142 -10.24 -10.14 -0.83
CA GLY A 142 -11.11 -9.06 -0.39
C GLY A 142 -10.26 -7.86 0.02
N MET A 143 -10.64 -6.67 -0.44
CA MET A 143 -10.05 -5.40 -0.04
C MET A 143 -11.10 -4.59 0.71
N HIS A 144 -10.75 -4.07 1.87
CA HIS A 144 -11.65 -3.32 2.73
C HIS A 144 -10.91 -2.13 3.34
N TYR A 145 -11.64 -1.08 3.61
CA TYR A 145 -11.15 0.06 4.38
C TYR A 145 -12.08 0.34 5.57
N SER A 146 -11.59 1.11 6.51
CA SER A 146 -12.38 1.56 7.65
C SER A 146 -11.86 2.91 8.14
N LEU A 147 -12.78 3.81 8.49
CA LEU A 147 -12.43 5.13 9.04
C LEU A 147 -12.20 5.10 10.55
N ASP A 148 -12.70 4.07 11.23
CA ASP A 148 -12.66 3.94 12.70
C ASP A 148 -11.99 2.65 13.20
N GLY A 149 -11.62 1.74 12.28
CA GLY A 149 -11.03 0.43 12.59
C GLY A 149 -12.04 -0.60 13.10
N MET A 150 -13.33 -0.25 13.21
CA MET A 150 -14.40 -1.12 13.73
C MET A 150 -15.40 -1.52 12.64
N HIS A 151 -15.80 -0.59 11.82
CA HIS A 151 -16.72 -0.81 10.71
C HIS A 151 -15.93 -0.91 9.39
N TRP A 152 -16.16 -2.01 8.66
CA TRP A 152 -15.37 -2.39 7.47
C TRP A 152 -16.26 -2.60 6.24
#